data_1d1de6a432a8b3e4f342676e4d37e392
#
_entry.id   1d1de6a432a8b3e4f342676e4d37e392
#
_cell.length_a   1.000
_cell.length_b   1.000
_cell.length_c   1.000
_cell.angle_alpha   90.00
_cell.angle_beta   90.00
_cell.angle_gamma   90.00
#
_symmetry.space_group_name_H-M   'P 1'
#
loop_
_entity.id
_entity.type
_entity.pdbx_description
1 polymer ?
#
loop_
_entity_poly.entity_id
_entity_poly.type
_entity_poly.pdbx_seq_one_letter_code
_entity_poly.pdbx_strand_id
1 'polypeptide(L)'
;MLRTLTLTLSMTLAAATATALPALAQDGPLKIELTDGVSEPMAITLPAFHGDAEVAGRIRDVVAADLTGTGLFREIPRDAQVARPGSFGEAIAYEDWRAVDAQALVSAEVTQSGDAISVKFRLFDVYAGQAQGDRMQFDARASDWRRAAHKIADQIYARLTGEQPYFDSRVAFVQETGPKDARIKRIGVMDYDGQNILWMTDSSSLVLAPQFSRDGRRLVYTSFDSGFPQIRVMEVATVASRALTQDTNSMAFSPRFSPDGRSIVFSREQGGNTDIWLMDAASGAQRPLVQSPAIDTAPSFSPDGQRIVFESDRSGNPQLYIVGVNGGEPTRISFGDGRYGSPAWSPKGDLIAFTKQVGDRFHIATMRTDGSAEKTLTESFLDESPTWAPNGRVVMFTRVTPGGNGQPRLHSVDITGRNMRPLSLDFAASDPSWGPLMP
;
A
#
# COMPACT_ATOMS: atom_id res chain seq x y z
N MET A 1 -10.15 71.68 -48.12
CA MET A 1 -10.47 70.46 -48.92
C MET A 1 -10.01 69.28 -48.17
N LEU A 2 -10.91 68.65 -47.34
CA LEU A 2 -10.67 67.42 -46.59
C LEU A 2 -11.18 66.26 -47.41
N ARG A 3 -10.35 65.27 -47.72
CA ARG A 3 -10.78 63.97 -48.28
C ARG A 3 -10.82 62.96 -47.18
N THR A 4 -12.00 62.47 -46.86
CA THR A 4 -12.31 61.36 -45.95
C THR A 4 -12.03 60.05 -46.67
N LEU A 5 -11.17 59.20 -46.05
CA LEU A 5 -10.91 57.85 -46.50
C LEU A 5 -11.70 56.88 -45.63
N THR A 6 -12.67 56.23 -46.22
CA THR A 6 -13.45 55.17 -45.56
C THR A 6 -12.76 53.82 -45.76
N LEU A 7 -12.33 53.16 -44.67
CA LEU A 7 -11.71 51.84 -44.66
C LEU A 7 -12.83 50.79 -44.35
N THR A 8 -13.15 49.99 -45.34
CA THR A 8 -14.07 48.85 -45.18
C THR A 8 -13.28 47.63 -44.72
N LEU A 9 -13.55 47.14 -43.48
CA LEU A 9 -12.96 45.93 -42.91
C LEU A 9 -13.84 44.72 -43.29
N SER A 10 -13.34 43.89 -44.20
CA SER A 10 -13.99 42.63 -44.58
C SER A 10 -13.57 41.55 -43.59
N MET A 11 -14.53 41.08 -42.77
CA MET A 11 -14.34 39.97 -41.81
C MET A 11 -14.58 38.65 -42.50
N THR A 12 -13.54 37.91 -42.88
CA THR A 12 -13.63 36.54 -43.38
C THR A 12 -13.73 35.57 -42.16
N LEU A 13 -14.89 34.97 -42.01
CA LEU A 13 -15.17 33.92 -41.02
C LEU A 13 -14.57 32.59 -41.52
N ALA A 14 -13.39 32.20 -40.99
CA ALA A 14 -12.84 30.87 -41.25
C ALA A 14 -13.53 29.84 -40.36
N ALA A 15 -14.39 28.99 -40.94
CA ALA A 15 -14.95 27.84 -40.28
C ALA A 15 -13.87 26.77 -40.13
N ALA A 16 -13.37 26.58 -38.89
CA ALA A 16 -12.50 25.47 -38.54
C ALA A 16 -13.34 24.19 -38.46
N THR A 17 -13.31 23.37 -39.49
CA THR A 17 -13.79 21.98 -39.40
C THR A 17 -12.83 21.18 -38.54
N ALA A 18 -13.25 20.87 -37.31
CA ALA A 18 -12.57 19.90 -36.47
C ALA A 18 -12.76 18.51 -37.11
N THR A 19 -11.74 18.04 -37.80
CA THR A 19 -11.64 16.64 -38.22
C THR A 19 -11.36 15.83 -36.95
N ALA A 20 -12.38 15.05 -36.49
CA ALA A 20 -12.15 14.02 -35.50
C ALA A 20 -11.13 13.02 -36.07
N LEU A 21 -9.95 12.99 -35.51
CA LEU A 21 -8.96 11.95 -35.80
C LEU A 21 -9.57 10.61 -35.32
N PRO A 22 -9.59 9.56 -36.17
CA PRO A 22 -9.99 8.25 -35.72
C PRO A 22 -9.02 7.83 -34.58
N ALA A 23 -9.59 7.37 -33.48
CA ALA A 23 -8.81 6.73 -32.41
C ALA A 23 -8.00 5.59 -33.07
N LEU A 24 -6.68 5.70 -33.04
CA LEU A 24 -5.81 4.63 -33.50
C LEU A 24 -6.13 3.42 -32.62
N ALA A 25 -6.59 2.34 -33.24
CA ALA A 25 -6.68 1.04 -32.59
C ALA A 25 -5.29 0.72 -32.03
N GLN A 26 -5.18 0.52 -30.72
CA GLN A 26 -3.93 0.09 -30.10
C GLN A 26 -3.62 -1.32 -30.64
N ASP A 27 -2.59 -1.44 -31.49
CA ASP A 27 -2.03 -2.73 -31.93
C ASP A 27 -1.26 -3.36 -30.75
N GLY A 28 -1.97 -3.94 -29.79
CA GLY A 28 -1.37 -4.58 -28.61
C GLY A 28 -2.43 -5.01 -27.59
N PRO A 29 -2.06 -5.83 -26.60
CA PRO A 29 -2.99 -6.20 -25.53
C PRO A 29 -3.43 -4.97 -24.76
N LEU A 30 -4.70 -4.94 -24.32
CA LEU A 30 -5.30 -3.87 -23.51
C LEU A 30 -4.44 -3.62 -22.25
N LYS A 31 -3.87 -2.42 -22.12
CA LYS A 31 -3.06 -2.03 -20.97
C LYS A 31 -3.31 -0.59 -20.55
N ILE A 32 -3.20 -0.35 -19.25
CA ILE A 32 -3.18 1.00 -18.66
C ILE A 32 -1.74 1.49 -18.68
N GLU A 33 -1.48 2.61 -19.34
CA GLU A 33 -0.20 3.30 -19.23
C GLU A 33 -0.15 4.06 -17.92
N LEU A 34 0.71 3.61 -17.02
CA LEU A 34 0.91 4.21 -15.71
C LEU A 34 1.89 5.39 -15.84
N THR A 35 1.37 6.57 -16.04
CA THR A 35 2.14 7.82 -16.08
C THR A 35 1.94 8.63 -14.79
N ASP A 36 2.85 9.57 -14.50
CA ASP A 36 2.66 10.55 -13.43
C ASP A 36 1.53 11.55 -13.75
N GLY A 37 1.03 11.53 -14.99
CA GLY A 37 -0.06 12.34 -15.47
C GLY A 37 -1.45 11.89 -14.98
N VAL A 38 -2.50 12.69 -15.28
CA VAL A 38 -3.89 12.26 -15.14
C VAL A 38 -4.20 11.34 -16.31
N SER A 39 -4.37 10.04 -16.07
CA SER A 39 -5.01 9.15 -17.03
C SER A 39 -6.48 8.96 -16.65
N GLU A 40 -7.35 8.93 -17.65
CA GLU A 40 -8.75 8.58 -17.41
C GLU A 40 -8.82 7.11 -16.94
N PRO A 41 -9.57 6.80 -15.85
CA PRO A 41 -9.67 5.42 -15.37
C PRO A 41 -10.30 4.52 -16.45
N MET A 42 -9.70 3.34 -16.69
CA MET A 42 -10.19 2.34 -17.64
C MET A 42 -11.59 1.89 -17.27
N ALA A 43 -12.51 1.97 -18.21
CA ALA A 43 -13.89 1.51 -18.04
C ALA A 43 -13.93 -0.03 -18.04
N ILE A 44 -14.23 -0.63 -16.88
CA ILE A 44 -14.34 -2.07 -16.69
C ILE A 44 -15.75 -2.47 -16.33
N THR A 45 -16.24 -3.59 -16.85
CA THR A 45 -17.53 -4.15 -16.49
C THR A 45 -17.37 -5.51 -15.85
N LEU A 46 -18.07 -5.69 -14.73
CA LEU A 46 -18.17 -6.94 -13.99
C LEU A 46 -19.67 -7.30 -13.86
N PRO A 47 -20.26 -7.98 -14.86
CA PRO A 47 -21.64 -8.47 -14.76
C PRO A 47 -21.81 -9.40 -13.57
N ALA A 48 -23.05 -9.79 -13.26
CA ALA A 48 -23.29 -10.81 -12.25
C ALA A 48 -22.50 -12.09 -12.59
N PHE A 49 -21.72 -12.58 -11.65
CA PHE A 49 -21.00 -13.83 -11.82
C PHE A 49 -21.97 -15.01 -11.78
N HIS A 50 -21.66 -16.07 -12.54
CA HIS A 50 -22.50 -17.26 -12.65
C HIS A 50 -22.33 -18.18 -11.45
N GLY A 51 -23.29 -19.09 -11.25
CA GLY A 51 -23.27 -20.13 -10.22
C GLY A 51 -24.05 -19.74 -8.96
N ASP A 52 -23.51 -20.03 -7.76
CA ASP A 52 -24.15 -19.70 -6.50
C ASP A 52 -24.26 -18.18 -6.33
N ALA A 53 -25.50 -17.67 -6.41
CA ALA A 53 -25.76 -16.22 -6.52
C ALA A 53 -25.24 -15.40 -5.32
N GLU A 54 -25.30 -15.96 -4.10
CA GLU A 54 -24.86 -15.25 -2.91
C GLU A 54 -23.32 -15.13 -2.89
N VAL A 55 -22.62 -16.25 -3.01
CA VAL A 55 -21.14 -16.27 -2.97
C VAL A 55 -20.55 -15.59 -4.21
N ALA A 56 -21.14 -15.81 -5.38
CA ALA A 56 -20.73 -15.15 -6.62
C ALA A 56 -20.89 -13.62 -6.55
N GLY A 57 -21.99 -13.16 -5.97
CA GLY A 57 -22.23 -11.73 -5.74
C GLY A 57 -21.18 -11.12 -4.79
N ARG A 58 -20.90 -11.76 -3.67
CA ARG A 58 -19.89 -11.32 -2.69
C ARG A 58 -18.48 -11.25 -3.30
N ILE A 59 -18.08 -12.27 -4.05
CA ILE A 59 -16.77 -12.32 -4.72
C ILE A 59 -16.68 -11.19 -5.76
N ARG A 60 -17.71 -11.06 -6.60
CA ARG A 60 -17.79 -9.99 -7.60
C ARG A 60 -17.63 -8.60 -6.99
N ASP A 61 -18.30 -8.33 -5.88
CA ASP A 61 -18.30 -7.01 -5.23
C ASP A 61 -16.92 -6.69 -4.63
N VAL A 62 -16.20 -7.68 -4.08
CA VAL A 62 -14.81 -7.50 -3.63
C VAL A 62 -13.88 -7.22 -4.80
N VAL A 63 -13.98 -8.01 -5.90
CA VAL A 63 -13.15 -7.77 -7.11
C VAL A 63 -13.38 -6.36 -7.65
N ALA A 64 -14.63 -5.90 -7.72
CA ALA A 64 -14.96 -4.55 -8.19
C ALA A 64 -14.40 -3.47 -7.26
N ALA A 65 -14.51 -3.66 -5.93
CA ALA A 65 -13.98 -2.73 -4.94
C ALA A 65 -12.45 -2.63 -4.98
N ASP A 66 -11.76 -3.77 -5.12
CA ASP A 66 -10.30 -3.83 -5.26
C ASP A 66 -9.84 -3.03 -6.48
N LEU A 67 -10.40 -3.31 -7.64
CA LEU A 67 -10.02 -2.66 -8.89
C LEU A 67 -10.32 -1.15 -8.88
N THR A 68 -11.56 -0.78 -8.56
CA THR A 68 -11.96 0.64 -8.52
C THR A 68 -11.23 1.42 -7.43
N GLY A 69 -10.92 0.76 -6.33
CA GLY A 69 -10.13 1.31 -5.23
C GLY A 69 -8.72 1.74 -5.63
N THR A 70 -8.17 1.27 -6.75
CA THR A 70 -6.87 1.72 -7.26
C THR A 70 -6.93 3.12 -7.90
N GLY A 71 -8.12 3.61 -8.27
CA GLY A 71 -8.28 4.81 -9.08
C GLY A 71 -7.91 4.64 -10.56
N LEU A 72 -7.45 3.45 -10.95
CA LEU A 72 -7.09 3.11 -12.34
C LEU A 72 -8.26 2.54 -13.15
N PHE A 73 -9.32 2.12 -12.46
CA PHE A 73 -10.51 1.52 -13.06
C PHE A 73 -11.77 2.26 -12.64
N ARG A 74 -12.70 2.35 -13.57
CA ARG A 74 -14.07 2.85 -13.35
C ARG A 74 -15.05 1.74 -13.74
N GLU A 75 -15.81 1.25 -12.77
CA GLU A 75 -16.83 0.24 -13.06
C GLU A 75 -18.00 0.85 -13.86
N ILE A 76 -18.45 0.15 -14.91
CA ILE A 76 -19.70 0.44 -15.59
C ILE A 76 -20.86 0.01 -14.66
N PRO A 77 -21.77 0.93 -14.27
CA PRO A 77 -22.88 0.60 -13.39
C PRO A 77 -23.75 -0.55 -13.92
N ARG A 78 -24.25 -1.40 -13.02
CA ARG A 78 -25.03 -2.60 -13.40
C ARG A 78 -26.31 -2.27 -14.17
N ASP A 79 -26.96 -1.17 -13.86
CA ASP A 79 -28.18 -0.67 -14.52
C ASP A 79 -27.91 -0.13 -15.93
N ALA A 80 -26.67 0.26 -16.22
CA ALA A 80 -26.24 0.67 -17.55
C ALA A 80 -25.86 -0.50 -18.46
N GLN A 81 -25.75 -1.73 -17.92
CA GLN A 81 -25.36 -2.91 -18.68
C GLN A 81 -26.55 -3.44 -19.49
N VAL A 82 -26.41 -3.42 -20.83
CA VAL A 82 -27.48 -3.86 -21.75
C VAL A 82 -27.49 -5.36 -22.00
N ALA A 83 -26.37 -6.04 -21.77
CA ALA A 83 -26.23 -7.48 -21.99
C ALA A 83 -25.87 -8.20 -20.67
N ARG A 84 -26.35 -9.44 -20.54
CA ARG A 84 -25.92 -10.35 -19.47
C ARG A 84 -25.55 -11.67 -20.15
N PRO A 85 -24.28 -12.12 -20.04
CA PRO A 85 -23.93 -13.46 -20.51
C PRO A 85 -24.84 -14.51 -19.87
N GLY A 86 -25.42 -15.39 -20.63
CA GLY A 86 -26.33 -16.43 -20.11
C GLY A 86 -25.59 -17.52 -19.31
N SER A 87 -24.32 -17.75 -19.67
CA SER A 87 -23.45 -18.70 -18.96
C SER A 87 -21.96 -18.28 -19.09
N PHE A 88 -21.12 -18.82 -18.21
CA PHE A 88 -19.67 -18.54 -18.18
C PHE A 88 -18.94 -18.91 -19.49
N GLY A 89 -19.41 -19.90 -20.23
CA GLY A 89 -18.80 -20.37 -21.48
C GLY A 89 -19.38 -19.76 -22.75
N GLU A 90 -20.37 -18.92 -22.63
CA GLU A 90 -21.08 -18.31 -23.76
C GLU A 90 -20.19 -17.32 -24.52
N ALA A 91 -20.47 -17.19 -25.83
CA ALA A 91 -19.82 -16.19 -26.68
C ALA A 91 -20.19 -14.77 -26.22
N ILE A 92 -19.20 -13.91 -26.16
CA ILE A 92 -19.40 -12.51 -25.74
C ILE A 92 -19.94 -11.70 -26.92
N ALA A 93 -21.09 -11.06 -26.74
CA ALA A 93 -21.65 -10.06 -27.66
C ALA A 93 -20.94 -8.72 -27.48
N TYR A 94 -19.73 -8.57 -28.02
CA TYR A 94 -18.87 -7.40 -27.78
C TYR A 94 -19.52 -6.06 -28.14
N GLU A 95 -20.41 -6.04 -29.13
CA GLU A 95 -21.10 -4.81 -29.56
C GLU A 95 -21.94 -4.21 -28.44
N ASP A 96 -22.59 -5.04 -27.63
CA ASP A 96 -23.40 -4.59 -26.50
C ASP A 96 -22.56 -3.90 -25.43
N TRP A 97 -21.32 -4.40 -25.23
CA TRP A 97 -20.39 -3.82 -24.25
C TRP A 97 -19.69 -2.56 -24.78
N ARG A 98 -19.44 -2.49 -26.10
CA ARG A 98 -18.96 -1.25 -26.74
C ARG A 98 -20.01 -0.13 -26.68
N ALA A 99 -21.30 -0.46 -26.75
CA ALA A 99 -22.38 0.51 -26.66
C ALA A 99 -22.45 1.25 -25.31
N VAL A 100 -21.83 0.70 -24.26
CA VAL A 100 -21.72 1.31 -22.93
C VAL A 100 -20.28 1.75 -22.61
N ASP A 101 -19.43 1.87 -23.64
CA ASP A 101 -18.02 2.28 -23.52
C ASP A 101 -17.16 1.41 -22.58
N ALA A 102 -17.51 0.12 -22.42
CA ALA A 102 -16.68 -0.82 -21.67
C ALA A 102 -15.41 -1.14 -22.48
N GLN A 103 -14.24 -1.01 -21.84
CA GLN A 103 -12.96 -1.38 -22.41
C GLN A 103 -12.56 -2.81 -22.01
N ALA A 104 -12.83 -3.18 -20.77
CA ALA A 104 -12.57 -4.52 -20.24
C ALA A 104 -13.85 -5.16 -19.72
N LEU A 105 -14.00 -6.47 -19.92
CA LEU A 105 -15.11 -7.28 -19.37
C LEU A 105 -14.54 -8.46 -18.59
N VAL A 106 -15.06 -8.65 -17.37
CA VAL A 106 -14.77 -9.82 -16.53
C VAL A 106 -15.97 -10.74 -16.48
N SER A 107 -15.82 -11.98 -16.95
CA SER A 107 -16.83 -13.04 -16.75
C SER A 107 -16.27 -14.08 -15.78
N ALA A 108 -17.10 -14.52 -14.83
CA ALA A 108 -16.70 -15.53 -13.85
C ALA A 108 -17.85 -16.48 -13.49
N GLU A 109 -17.46 -17.67 -13.03
CA GLU A 109 -18.36 -18.71 -12.50
C GLU A 109 -17.87 -19.15 -11.14
N VAL A 110 -18.78 -19.18 -10.16
CA VAL A 110 -18.50 -19.62 -8.79
C VAL A 110 -19.32 -20.86 -8.49
N THR A 111 -18.67 -21.94 -8.11
CA THR A 111 -19.32 -23.17 -7.69
C THR A 111 -18.91 -23.49 -6.26
N GLN A 112 -19.89 -23.74 -5.39
CA GLN A 112 -19.65 -24.17 -4.01
C GLN A 112 -20.14 -25.61 -3.82
N SER A 113 -19.31 -26.43 -3.18
CA SER A 113 -19.65 -27.82 -2.82
C SER A 113 -19.16 -28.07 -1.40
N GLY A 114 -20.08 -28.03 -0.43
CA GLY A 114 -19.76 -28.15 0.98
C GLY A 114 -18.80 -27.01 1.42
N ASP A 115 -17.64 -27.37 1.95
CA ASP A 115 -16.61 -26.43 2.40
C ASP A 115 -15.60 -26.02 1.30
N ALA A 116 -15.82 -26.44 0.05
CA ALA A 116 -14.97 -26.09 -1.08
C ALA A 116 -15.67 -25.10 -2.00
N ILE A 117 -14.89 -24.13 -2.49
CA ILE A 117 -15.32 -23.17 -3.52
C ILE A 117 -14.32 -23.20 -4.68
N SER A 118 -14.84 -23.16 -5.90
CA SER A 118 -14.07 -23.02 -7.13
C SER A 118 -14.55 -21.81 -7.88
N VAL A 119 -13.62 -20.91 -8.23
CA VAL A 119 -13.92 -19.70 -9.01
C VAL A 119 -13.12 -19.74 -10.29
N LYS A 120 -13.83 -19.75 -11.42
CA LYS A 120 -13.25 -19.60 -12.76
C LYS A 120 -13.52 -18.21 -13.26
N PHE A 121 -12.53 -17.59 -13.91
CA PHE A 121 -12.75 -16.29 -14.55
C PHE A 121 -12.03 -16.16 -15.88
N ARG A 122 -12.52 -15.23 -16.70
CA ARG A 122 -11.93 -14.78 -17.98
C ARG A 122 -12.00 -13.26 -18.02
N LEU A 123 -10.96 -12.68 -18.59
CA LEU A 123 -10.88 -11.25 -18.90
C LEU A 123 -10.94 -11.08 -20.43
N PHE A 124 -11.66 -10.07 -20.89
CA PHE A 124 -11.82 -9.78 -22.31
C PHE A 124 -11.49 -8.32 -22.61
N ASP A 125 -10.80 -8.11 -23.72
CA ASP A 125 -10.68 -6.82 -24.37
C ASP A 125 -11.90 -6.62 -25.26
N VAL A 126 -12.74 -5.65 -24.89
CA VAL A 126 -14.03 -5.41 -25.56
C VAL A 126 -13.82 -4.82 -26.96
N TYR A 127 -12.84 -3.92 -27.12
CA TYR A 127 -12.59 -3.28 -28.40
C TYR A 127 -11.88 -4.20 -29.38
N ALA A 128 -10.89 -4.97 -28.94
CA ALA A 128 -10.24 -5.99 -29.73
C ALA A 128 -11.14 -7.21 -30.02
N GLY A 129 -12.22 -7.41 -29.24
CA GLY A 129 -13.15 -8.51 -29.41
C GLY A 129 -12.55 -9.88 -29.08
N GLN A 130 -11.67 -9.95 -28.10
CA GLN A 130 -10.93 -11.18 -27.77
C GLN A 130 -10.66 -11.33 -26.26
N ALA A 131 -10.29 -12.55 -25.85
CA ALA A 131 -9.88 -12.80 -24.48
C ALA A 131 -8.50 -12.19 -24.21
N GLN A 132 -8.35 -11.56 -23.03
CA GLN A 132 -7.11 -11.01 -22.52
C GLN A 132 -6.42 -12.05 -21.61
N GLY A 133 -5.61 -12.91 -22.21
CA GLY A 133 -4.94 -14.02 -21.54
C GLY A 133 -5.84 -15.25 -21.30
N ASP A 134 -5.29 -16.27 -20.62
CA ASP A 134 -5.95 -17.54 -20.41
C ASP A 134 -7.06 -17.46 -19.33
N ARG A 135 -8.01 -18.42 -19.44
CA ARG A 135 -8.94 -18.69 -18.37
C ARG A 135 -8.18 -19.17 -17.12
N MET A 136 -8.53 -18.66 -15.96
CA MET A 136 -7.96 -19.08 -14.70
C MET A 136 -9.02 -19.69 -13.78
N GLN A 137 -8.56 -20.53 -12.85
CA GLN A 137 -9.37 -21.14 -11.82
C GLN A 137 -8.63 -21.04 -10.48
N PHE A 138 -9.36 -20.70 -9.44
CA PHE A 138 -8.91 -20.73 -8.05
C PHE A 138 -9.82 -21.62 -7.23
N ASP A 139 -9.23 -22.57 -6.53
CA ASP A 139 -9.91 -23.45 -5.60
C ASP A 139 -9.49 -23.05 -4.18
N ALA A 140 -10.46 -22.95 -3.28
CA ALA A 140 -10.26 -22.54 -1.89
C ALA A 140 -11.29 -23.19 -0.97
N ARG A 141 -11.13 -23.01 0.34
CA ARG A 141 -12.21 -23.31 1.27
C ARG A 141 -13.28 -22.23 1.21
N ALA A 142 -14.53 -22.59 1.50
CA ALA A 142 -15.63 -21.63 1.52
C ALA A 142 -15.37 -20.46 2.50
N SER A 143 -14.67 -20.70 3.61
CA SER A 143 -14.21 -19.66 4.55
C SER A 143 -13.25 -18.65 3.92
N ASP A 144 -12.50 -19.07 2.91
CA ASP A 144 -11.42 -18.26 2.29
C ASP A 144 -11.89 -17.57 1.00
N TRP A 145 -13.21 -17.47 0.78
CA TRP A 145 -13.83 -16.89 -0.41
C TRP A 145 -13.30 -15.48 -0.74
N ARG A 146 -13.00 -14.70 0.30
CA ARG A 146 -12.50 -13.33 0.14
C ARG A 146 -11.09 -13.31 -0.44
N ARG A 147 -10.21 -14.22 -0.01
CA ARG A 147 -8.89 -14.43 -0.62
C ARG A 147 -9.00 -14.78 -2.11
N ALA A 148 -9.96 -15.64 -2.48
CA ALA A 148 -10.18 -15.97 -3.89
C ALA A 148 -10.57 -14.73 -4.70
N ALA A 149 -11.39 -13.82 -4.13
CA ALA A 149 -11.74 -12.55 -4.77
C ALA A 149 -10.50 -11.64 -4.96
N HIS A 150 -9.69 -11.46 -3.92
CA HIS A 150 -8.44 -10.67 -4.01
C HIS A 150 -7.47 -11.25 -5.05
N LYS A 151 -7.31 -12.59 -5.13
CA LYS A 151 -6.48 -13.23 -6.16
C LYS A 151 -6.98 -12.98 -7.58
N ILE A 152 -8.30 -12.96 -7.80
CA ILE A 152 -8.87 -12.59 -9.08
C ILE A 152 -8.57 -11.14 -9.44
N ALA A 153 -8.79 -10.22 -8.49
CA ALA A 153 -8.47 -8.82 -8.66
C ALA A 153 -6.98 -8.61 -8.95
N ASP A 154 -6.09 -9.32 -8.23
CA ASP A 154 -4.65 -9.33 -8.46
C ASP A 154 -4.28 -9.72 -9.90
N GLN A 155 -4.91 -10.77 -10.42
CA GLN A 155 -4.65 -11.23 -11.80
C GLN A 155 -5.17 -10.25 -12.85
N ILE A 156 -6.34 -9.66 -12.64
CA ILE A 156 -6.90 -8.65 -13.53
C ILE A 156 -6.02 -7.41 -13.52
N TYR A 157 -5.64 -6.94 -12.31
CA TYR A 157 -4.76 -5.79 -12.13
C TYR A 157 -3.42 -5.99 -12.84
N ALA A 158 -2.76 -7.12 -12.61
CA ALA A 158 -1.46 -7.41 -13.22
C ALA A 158 -1.54 -7.49 -14.75
N ARG A 159 -2.60 -8.09 -15.31
CA ARG A 159 -2.78 -8.20 -16.77
C ARG A 159 -3.03 -6.84 -17.44
N LEU A 160 -3.79 -5.97 -16.80
CA LEU A 160 -4.18 -4.68 -17.36
C LEU A 160 -3.19 -3.56 -17.08
N THR A 161 -2.35 -3.66 -16.04
CA THR A 161 -1.37 -2.62 -15.69
C THR A 161 0.07 -3.03 -15.97
N GLY A 162 0.36 -4.33 -15.98
CA GLY A 162 1.74 -4.85 -16.00
C GLY A 162 2.49 -4.73 -14.68
N GLU A 163 1.86 -4.17 -13.63
CA GLU A 163 2.44 -4.03 -12.30
C GLU A 163 2.25 -5.29 -11.46
N GLN A 164 3.11 -5.45 -10.45
CA GLN A 164 2.92 -6.49 -9.45
C GLN A 164 1.61 -6.24 -8.66
N PRO A 165 0.87 -7.30 -8.32
CA PRO A 165 -0.37 -7.17 -7.55
C PRO A 165 -0.10 -6.90 -6.05
N TYR A 166 -1.18 -6.62 -5.27
CA TYR A 166 -1.06 -6.35 -3.83
C TYR A 166 -2.32 -6.62 -3.00
N PHE A 167 -3.42 -7.08 -3.62
CA PHE A 167 -4.70 -7.23 -2.91
C PHE A 167 -4.73 -8.44 -1.98
N ASP A 168 -4.20 -9.61 -2.39
CA ASP A 168 -4.12 -10.79 -1.50
C ASP A 168 -2.96 -10.63 -0.49
N SER A 169 -3.02 -9.57 0.31
CA SER A 169 -2.03 -9.25 1.35
C SER A 169 -2.71 -8.81 2.65
N ARG A 170 -1.94 -8.73 3.74
CA ARG A 170 -2.41 -8.32 5.05
C ARG A 170 -1.67 -7.10 5.58
N VAL A 171 -2.34 -6.39 6.47
CA VAL A 171 -1.79 -5.23 7.19
C VAL A 171 -1.82 -5.53 8.69
N ALA A 172 -0.67 -5.44 9.35
CA ALA A 172 -0.61 -5.35 10.80
C ALA A 172 -0.77 -3.88 11.20
N PHE A 173 -1.43 -3.63 12.31
CA PHE A 173 -1.72 -2.28 12.79
C PHE A 173 -1.85 -2.26 14.31
N VAL A 174 -1.81 -1.08 14.90
CA VAL A 174 -2.11 -0.85 16.31
C VAL A 174 -3.51 -0.23 16.42
N GLN A 175 -4.45 -0.94 17.08
CA GLN A 175 -5.69 -0.32 17.50
C GLN A 175 -5.44 0.56 18.71
N GLU A 176 -6.05 1.75 18.74
CA GLU A 176 -5.99 2.66 19.86
C GLU A 176 -7.38 2.91 20.45
N THR A 177 -7.52 2.75 21.76
CA THR A 177 -8.75 3.01 22.49
C THR A 177 -8.47 3.85 23.73
N GLY A 178 -9.50 4.39 24.37
CA GLY A 178 -9.35 5.24 25.56
C GLY A 178 -8.99 6.70 25.25
N PRO A 179 -8.89 7.55 26.26
CA PRO A 179 -8.57 8.96 26.11
C PRO A 179 -7.11 9.16 25.70
N LYS A 180 -6.77 10.35 25.19
CA LYS A 180 -5.45 10.64 24.61
C LYS A 180 -4.28 10.45 25.60
N ASP A 181 -4.50 10.73 26.86
CA ASP A 181 -3.54 10.63 27.96
C ASP A 181 -3.46 9.24 28.62
N ALA A 182 -4.37 8.32 28.24
CA ALA A 182 -4.40 6.95 28.75
C ALA A 182 -4.80 5.98 27.62
N ARG A 183 -4.07 6.01 26.50
CA ARG A 183 -4.31 5.13 25.34
C ARG A 183 -4.01 3.67 25.70
N ILE A 184 -4.97 2.83 25.38
CA ILE A 184 -4.83 1.38 25.37
C ILE A 184 -4.55 0.97 23.93
N LYS A 185 -3.52 0.17 23.73
CA LYS A 185 -3.07 -0.25 22.41
C LYS A 185 -2.99 -1.76 22.30
N ARG A 186 -3.41 -2.32 21.17
CA ARG A 186 -3.22 -3.73 20.83
C ARG A 186 -2.93 -3.91 19.35
N ILE A 187 -2.18 -4.95 19.01
CA ILE A 187 -1.87 -5.29 17.62
C ILE A 187 -3.01 -6.13 17.04
N GLY A 188 -3.44 -5.76 15.84
CA GLY A 188 -4.31 -6.54 14.98
C GLY A 188 -3.64 -6.81 13.62
N VAL A 189 -4.14 -7.83 12.93
CA VAL A 189 -3.83 -8.13 11.53
C VAL A 189 -5.15 -8.22 10.79
N MET A 190 -5.24 -7.60 9.62
CA MET A 190 -6.44 -7.56 8.79
C MET A 190 -6.07 -7.78 7.31
N ASP A 191 -7.04 -8.08 6.47
CA ASP A 191 -6.84 -7.98 5.02
C ASP A 191 -6.55 -6.53 4.64
N TYR A 192 -5.89 -6.30 3.50
CA TYR A 192 -5.41 -4.97 3.11
C TYR A 192 -6.53 -3.90 3.07
N ASP A 193 -7.76 -4.32 2.89
CA ASP A 193 -8.96 -3.49 2.79
C ASP A 193 -9.72 -3.27 4.12
N GLY A 194 -9.14 -3.73 5.24
CA GLY A 194 -9.68 -3.54 6.58
C GLY A 194 -10.63 -4.62 7.07
N GLN A 195 -10.78 -5.71 6.32
CA GLN A 195 -11.65 -6.83 6.70
C GLN A 195 -10.88 -7.96 7.40
N ASN A 196 -11.60 -8.96 7.91
CA ASN A 196 -11.05 -10.18 8.52
C ASN A 196 -10.01 -9.90 9.63
N ILE A 197 -10.36 -9.02 10.57
CA ILE A 197 -9.46 -8.60 11.65
C ILE A 197 -9.22 -9.76 12.62
N LEU A 198 -7.94 -10.05 12.85
CA LEU A 198 -7.45 -10.99 13.86
C LEU A 198 -6.65 -10.22 14.91
N TRP A 199 -7.05 -10.34 16.17
CA TRP A 199 -6.33 -9.70 17.27
C TRP A 199 -5.13 -10.54 17.68
N MET A 200 -3.94 -9.93 17.65
CA MET A 200 -2.66 -10.56 17.87
C MET A 200 -2.15 -10.40 19.30
N THR A 201 -2.56 -9.31 19.98
CA THR A 201 -2.27 -9.07 21.41
C THR A 201 -3.57 -8.71 22.12
N ASP A 202 -3.58 -8.93 23.42
CA ASP A 202 -4.57 -8.34 24.30
C ASP A 202 -4.27 -6.85 24.57
N SER A 203 -4.99 -6.24 25.48
CA SER A 203 -4.82 -4.83 25.85
C SER A 203 -4.08 -4.66 27.18
N SER A 204 -3.35 -5.68 27.65
CA SER A 204 -2.69 -5.68 28.96
C SER A 204 -1.44 -4.82 28.98
N SER A 205 -0.79 -4.63 27.83
CA SER A 205 0.46 -3.88 27.72
C SER A 205 0.45 -2.93 26.53
N LEU A 206 1.17 -1.83 26.65
CA LEU A 206 1.41 -0.95 25.51
C LEU A 206 2.26 -1.65 24.46
N VAL A 207 1.79 -1.67 23.21
CA VAL A 207 2.48 -2.24 22.05
C VAL A 207 2.54 -1.24 20.92
N LEU A 208 3.65 -1.22 20.15
CA LEU A 208 3.93 -0.25 19.10
C LEU A 208 4.68 -0.90 17.94
N ALA A 209 4.61 -0.25 16.77
CA ALA A 209 5.44 -0.50 15.60
C ALA A 209 5.54 -1.99 15.19
N PRO A 210 4.40 -2.69 14.98
CA PRO A 210 4.43 -4.04 14.47
C PRO A 210 5.02 -4.06 13.05
N GLN A 211 5.84 -5.08 12.73
CA GLN A 211 6.43 -5.24 11.40
C GLN A 211 6.41 -6.71 10.98
N PHE A 212 5.87 -6.97 9.79
CA PHE A 212 5.91 -8.30 9.21
C PHE A 212 7.33 -8.73 8.82
N SER A 213 7.62 -10.03 8.98
CA SER A 213 8.67 -10.67 8.21
C SER A 213 8.28 -10.75 6.73
N ARG A 214 9.26 -10.83 5.81
CA ARG A 214 9.00 -10.87 4.36
C ARG A 214 8.17 -12.07 3.90
N ASP A 215 8.16 -13.16 4.65
CA ASP A 215 7.33 -14.33 4.40
C ASP A 215 5.91 -14.22 5.01
N GLY A 216 5.61 -13.13 5.72
CA GLY A 216 4.32 -12.88 6.37
C GLY A 216 4.00 -13.77 7.57
N ARG A 217 4.94 -14.64 8.00
CA ARG A 217 4.70 -15.62 9.06
C ARG A 217 4.93 -15.09 10.45
N ARG A 218 5.77 -14.06 10.60
CA ARG A 218 6.14 -13.48 11.89
C ARG A 218 5.87 -11.99 11.93
N LEU A 219 5.61 -11.50 13.14
CA LEU A 219 5.62 -10.08 13.48
C LEU A 219 6.73 -9.82 14.48
N VAL A 220 7.48 -8.74 14.31
CA VAL A 220 8.32 -8.15 15.33
C VAL A 220 7.70 -6.83 15.77
N TYR A 221 7.74 -6.53 17.06
CA TYR A 221 7.09 -5.33 17.61
C TYR A 221 7.76 -4.87 18.91
N THR A 222 7.49 -3.64 19.31
CA THR A 222 7.88 -3.09 20.60
C THR A 222 6.77 -3.33 21.62
N SER A 223 7.13 -3.86 22.79
CA SER A 223 6.22 -4.12 23.92
C SER A 223 6.75 -3.52 25.22
N PHE A 224 5.85 -3.05 26.06
CA PHE A 224 6.14 -2.51 27.39
C PHE A 224 5.75 -3.46 28.53
N ASP A 225 5.62 -4.76 28.25
CA ASP A 225 5.24 -5.79 29.24
C ASP A 225 6.12 -5.75 30.51
N SER A 226 7.41 -5.45 30.36
CA SER A 226 8.40 -5.37 31.43
C SER A 226 8.47 -4.00 32.11
N GLY A 227 7.63 -3.04 31.72
CA GLY A 227 7.71 -1.63 32.13
C GLY A 227 8.70 -0.79 31.29
N PHE A 228 9.51 -1.43 30.44
CA PHE A 228 10.45 -0.79 29.53
C PHE A 228 10.20 -1.29 28.10
N PRO A 229 10.44 -0.46 27.04
CA PRO A 229 10.28 -0.88 25.69
C PRO A 229 11.28 -1.98 25.34
N GLN A 230 10.74 -3.15 24.92
CA GLN A 230 11.48 -4.35 24.56
C GLN A 230 10.96 -4.88 23.21
N ILE A 231 11.83 -5.56 22.48
CA ILE A 231 11.47 -6.20 21.22
C ILE A 231 10.93 -7.60 21.48
N ARG A 232 9.78 -7.89 20.91
CA ARG A 232 9.18 -9.23 20.88
C ARG A 232 8.99 -9.70 19.45
N VAL A 233 9.05 -11.01 19.27
CA VAL A 233 8.66 -11.68 18.01
C VAL A 233 7.47 -12.58 18.27
N MET A 234 6.56 -12.63 17.30
CA MET A 234 5.33 -13.42 17.36
C MET A 234 5.16 -14.22 16.07
N GLU A 235 4.71 -15.47 16.18
CA GLU A 235 4.25 -16.28 15.05
C GLU A 235 2.80 -15.93 14.74
N VAL A 236 2.51 -15.46 13.51
CA VAL A 236 1.16 -14.97 13.13
C VAL A 236 0.09 -16.06 13.22
N ALA A 237 0.43 -17.30 12.85
CA ALA A 237 -0.53 -18.39 12.82
C ALA A 237 -0.96 -18.90 14.20
N THR A 238 -0.08 -18.83 15.21
CA THR A 238 -0.33 -19.38 16.56
C THR A 238 -0.45 -18.31 17.63
N VAL A 239 -0.16 -17.05 17.30
CA VAL A 239 -0.07 -15.91 18.22
C VAL A 239 0.97 -16.11 19.35
N ALA A 240 1.79 -17.15 19.23
CA ALA A 240 2.86 -17.42 20.19
C ALA A 240 3.94 -16.36 20.10
N SER A 241 4.23 -15.68 21.21
CA SER A 241 5.23 -14.60 21.24
C SER A 241 6.34 -14.87 22.26
N ARG A 242 7.54 -14.37 21.95
CA ARG A 242 8.68 -14.38 22.88
C ARG A 242 9.44 -13.05 22.86
N ALA A 243 10.01 -12.69 23.98
CA ALA A 243 10.93 -11.55 24.06
C ALA A 243 12.25 -11.87 23.34
N LEU A 244 12.77 -10.89 22.62
CA LEU A 244 14.10 -10.93 22.00
C LEU A 244 15.12 -10.10 22.78
N THR A 245 14.65 -9.05 23.46
CA THR A 245 15.46 -8.25 24.37
C THR A 245 14.87 -8.33 25.78
N GLN A 246 15.71 -8.33 26.81
CA GLN A 246 15.28 -8.44 28.21
C GLN A 246 16.15 -7.55 29.13
N ASP A 247 16.95 -6.67 28.57
CA ASP A 247 17.81 -5.77 29.33
C ASP A 247 16.99 -4.65 29.94
N THR A 248 17.06 -4.50 31.26
CA THR A 248 16.35 -3.45 31.99
C THR A 248 17.11 -2.12 32.04
N ASN A 249 18.36 -2.09 31.58
CA ASN A 249 19.20 -0.90 31.52
C ASN A 249 19.24 -0.24 30.15
N SER A 250 18.44 -0.75 29.21
CA SER A 250 18.33 -0.19 27.86
C SER A 250 16.89 -0.33 27.33
N MET A 251 16.52 0.58 26.44
CA MET A 251 15.26 0.51 25.72
C MET A 251 15.50 0.06 24.28
N ALA A 252 14.74 -0.92 23.79
CA ALA A 252 14.81 -1.41 22.43
C ALA A 252 13.48 -1.19 21.72
N PHE A 253 13.49 -0.53 20.55
CA PHE A 253 12.28 -0.13 19.85
C PHE A 253 12.48 -0.01 18.33
N SER A 254 11.37 0.20 17.59
CA SER A 254 11.35 0.32 16.12
C SER A 254 12.04 -0.84 15.38
N PRO A 255 11.72 -2.10 15.71
CA PRO A 255 12.38 -3.25 15.09
C PRO A 255 11.88 -3.48 13.66
N ARG A 256 12.77 -3.98 12.78
CA ARG A 256 12.44 -4.45 11.43
C ARG A 256 13.23 -5.69 11.05
N PHE A 257 12.58 -6.66 10.42
CA PHE A 257 13.26 -7.83 9.86
C PHE A 257 14.12 -7.48 8.66
N SER A 258 15.25 -8.18 8.52
CA SER A 258 15.95 -8.26 7.23
C SER A 258 15.10 -9.00 6.19
N PRO A 259 15.33 -8.79 4.87
CA PRO A 259 14.57 -9.44 3.82
C PRO A 259 14.62 -10.97 3.84
N ASP A 260 15.69 -11.56 4.36
CA ASP A 260 15.84 -13.01 4.54
C ASP A 260 15.27 -13.52 5.88
N GLY A 261 14.80 -12.61 6.76
CA GLY A 261 14.21 -12.92 8.05
C GLY A 261 15.19 -13.44 9.10
N ARG A 262 16.51 -13.38 8.83
CA ARG A 262 17.57 -13.88 9.74
C ARG A 262 18.04 -12.85 10.73
N SER A 263 17.91 -11.57 10.40
CA SER A 263 18.34 -10.48 11.25
C SER A 263 17.18 -9.53 11.56
N ILE A 264 17.34 -8.79 12.64
CA ILE A 264 16.45 -7.68 13.02
C ILE A 264 17.33 -6.46 13.25
N VAL A 265 17.02 -5.35 12.59
CA VAL A 265 17.58 -4.04 12.88
C VAL A 265 16.64 -3.30 13.81
N PHE A 266 17.16 -2.52 14.76
CA PHE A 266 16.35 -1.82 15.73
C PHE A 266 17.11 -0.63 16.35
N SER A 267 16.37 0.26 16.99
CA SER A 267 16.91 1.36 17.79
C SER A 267 17.12 0.89 19.23
N ARG A 268 18.29 1.19 19.81
CA ARG A 268 18.59 0.91 21.21
C ARG A 268 19.04 2.18 21.91
N GLU A 269 18.30 2.59 22.92
CA GLU A 269 18.71 3.65 23.85
C GLU A 269 19.45 3.04 25.01
N GLN A 270 20.61 3.61 25.36
CA GLN A 270 21.41 3.24 26.50
C GLN A 270 22.22 4.45 26.99
N GLY A 271 22.03 4.79 28.26
CA GLY A 271 22.80 5.89 28.87
C GLY A 271 22.49 7.28 28.33
N GLY A 272 21.28 7.50 27.80
CA GLY A 272 20.83 8.78 27.24
C GLY A 272 21.17 8.99 25.77
N ASN A 273 21.74 7.98 25.08
CA ASN A 273 21.99 7.99 23.65
C ASN A 273 21.26 6.84 22.94
N THR A 274 20.88 7.05 21.69
CA THR A 274 20.19 6.04 20.87
C THR A 274 20.98 5.72 19.64
N ASP A 275 21.26 4.44 19.45
CA ASP A 275 22.07 3.90 18.36
C ASP A 275 21.30 2.84 17.54
N ILE A 276 21.79 2.53 16.34
CA ILE A 276 21.25 1.44 15.50
C ILE A 276 21.99 0.14 15.79
N TRP A 277 21.21 -0.89 16.10
CA TRP A 277 21.72 -2.23 16.43
C TRP A 277 21.17 -3.28 15.47
N LEU A 278 21.95 -4.34 15.29
CA LEU A 278 21.55 -5.57 14.61
C LEU A 278 21.48 -6.73 15.59
N MET A 279 20.48 -7.59 15.40
CA MET A 279 20.26 -8.80 16.16
C MET A 279 20.10 -9.99 15.22
N ASP A 280 20.71 -11.12 15.53
CA ASP A 280 20.36 -12.39 14.91
C ASP A 280 19.01 -12.88 15.44
N ALA A 281 18.04 -13.11 14.56
CA ALA A 281 16.64 -13.38 14.93
C ALA A 281 16.44 -14.75 15.61
N ALA A 282 17.37 -15.69 15.42
CA ALA A 282 17.33 -17.03 16.01
C ALA A 282 17.99 -17.06 17.38
N SER A 283 19.25 -16.63 17.47
CA SER A 283 20.06 -16.68 18.69
C SER A 283 19.83 -15.50 19.63
N GLY A 284 19.33 -14.35 19.13
CA GLY A 284 19.23 -13.12 19.90
C GLY A 284 20.56 -12.39 20.10
N ALA A 285 21.66 -12.86 19.48
CA ALA A 285 22.96 -12.20 19.55
C ALA A 285 22.90 -10.80 18.92
N GLN A 286 23.38 -9.79 19.65
CA GLN A 286 23.27 -8.38 19.25
C GLN A 286 24.66 -7.78 18.99
N ARG A 287 24.71 -6.84 18.04
CA ARG A 287 25.88 -5.98 17.80
C ARG A 287 25.45 -4.58 17.41
N PRO A 288 26.21 -3.55 17.77
CA PRO A 288 25.99 -2.22 17.22
C PRO A 288 26.28 -2.21 15.72
N LEU A 289 25.51 -1.40 14.97
CA LEU A 289 25.74 -1.13 13.56
C LEU A 289 26.22 0.31 13.34
N VAL A 290 25.53 1.28 13.95
CA VAL A 290 25.91 2.69 13.96
C VAL A 290 25.98 3.12 15.41
N GLN A 291 27.11 3.70 15.81
CA GLN A 291 27.32 4.31 17.12
C GLN A 291 27.87 5.72 16.92
N SER A 292 27.21 6.70 17.51
CA SER A 292 27.61 8.10 17.42
C SER A 292 27.07 8.88 18.63
N PRO A 293 27.54 10.10 18.89
CA PRO A 293 26.92 10.97 19.89
C PRO A 293 25.52 11.48 19.51
N ALA A 294 25.09 11.25 18.26
CA ALA A 294 23.77 11.64 17.75
C ALA A 294 22.71 10.61 18.12
N ILE A 295 21.44 11.02 18.02
CA ILE A 295 20.28 10.15 18.18
C ILE A 295 20.01 9.48 16.83
N ASP A 296 20.27 8.19 16.73
CA ASP A 296 20.05 7.37 15.54
C ASP A 296 18.85 6.44 15.75
N THR A 297 17.79 6.55 14.91
CA THR A 297 16.52 5.85 15.14
C THR A 297 15.85 5.36 13.86
N ALA A 298 14.75 4.59 14.02
CA ALA A 298 13.82 4.15 12.98
C ALA A 298 14.49 3.51 11.76
N PRO A 299 15.33 2.48 11.91
CA PRO A 299 16.03 1.85 10.81
C PRO A 299 15.10 1.05 9.89
N SER A 300 15.44 0.97 8.59
CA SER A 300 14.75 0.14 7.59
C SER A 300 15.74 -0.47 6.61
N PHE A 301 15.64 -1.80 6.38
CA PHE A 301 16.47 -2.51 5.40
C PHE A 301 16.12 -2.14 3.96
N SER A 302 17.12 -2.11 3.09
CA SER A 302 16.93 -2.22 1.65
C SER A 302 16.41 -3.62 1.28
N PRO A 303 15.66 -3.80 0.18
CA PRO A 303 15.09 -5.10 -0.19
C PRO A 303 16.13 -6.16 -0.59
N ASP A 304 17.36 -5.76 -0.90
CA ASP A 304 18.52 -6.64 -1.12
C ASP A 304 19.25 -7.02 0.20
N GLY A 305 18.87 -6.39 1.33
CA GLY A 305 19.47 -6.64 2.64
C GLY A 305 20.87 -6.09 2.83
N GLN A 306 21.39 -5.30 1.87
CA GLN A 306 22.78 -4.83 1.92
C GLN A 306 22.96 -3.48 2.60
N ARG A 307 21.88 -2.70 2.71
CA ARG A 307 21.90 -1.34 3.25
C ARG A 307 20.77 -1.12 4.24
N ILE A 308 20.93 -0.12 5.10
CA ILE A 308 19.96 0.32 6.06
C ILE A 308 19.83 1.82 5.93
N VAL A 309 18.58 2.32 5.78
CA VAL A 309 18.24 3.73 5.94
C VAL A 309 17.78 3.96 7.36
N PHE A 310 18.13 5.10 7.95
CA PHE A 310 17.75 5.46 9.31
C PHE A 310 17.69 6.98 9.48
N GLU A 311 17.06 7.43 10.53
CA GLU A 311 16.97 8.82 10.97
C GLU A 311 18.13 9.15 11.90
N SER A 312 18.76 10.32 11.74
CA SER A 312 19.84 10.81 12.61
C SER A 312 19.81 12.33 12.73
N ASP A 313 20.06 12.85 13.92
CA ASP A 313 20.19 14.28 14.19
C ASP A 313 21.64 14.80 14.13
N ARG A 314 22.61 13.98 13.68
CA ARG A 314 24.05 14.31 13.61
C ARG A 314 24.38 15.57 12.82
N SER A 315 23.47 16.04 11.96
CA SER A 315 23.61 17.30 11.21
C SER A 315 22.85 18.48 11.83
N GLY A 316 22.41 18.35 13.11
CA GLY A 316 21.67 19.35 13.88
C GLY A 316 20.16 19.18 13.89
N ASN A 317 19.58 18.70 12.82
CA ASN A 317 18.15 18.32 12.72
C ASN A 317 18.03 16.88 12.20
N PRO A 318 16.96 16.15 12.58
CA PRO A 318 16.71 14.81 12.05
C PRO A 318 16.70 14.77 10.52
N GLN A 319 17.54 13.92 9.96
CA GLN A 319 17.73 13.70 8.53
C GLN A 319 17.89 12.21 8.25
N LEU A 320 17.73 11.80 6.99
CA LEU A 320 17.89 10.43 6.58
C LEU A 320 19.32 10.13 6.14
N TYR A 321 19.83 9.01 6.62
CA TYR A 321 21.15 8.48 6.32
C TYR A 321 21.07 7.03 5.86
N ILE A 322 21.98 6.61 5.00
CA ILE A 322 22.15 5.21 4.57
C ILE A 322 23.53 4.71 5.03
N VAL A 323 23.55 3.47 5.54
CA VAL A 323 24.77 2.75 5.91
C VAL A 323 24.75 1.33 5.34
N GLY A 324 25.90 0.71 5.12
CA GLY A 324 25.99 -0.71 4.78
C GLY A 324 25.59 -1.61 5.95
N VAL A 325 25.02 -2.79 5.70
CA VAL A 325 24.66 -3.77 6.75
C VAL A 325 25.83 -4.28 7.56
N ASN A 326 27.05 -4.17 7.02
CA ASN A 326 28.29 -4.52 7.71
C ASN A 326 28.92 -3.33 8.46
N GLY A 327 28.27 -2.17 8.48
CA GLY A 327 28.80 -0.92 9.02
C GLY A 327 29.44 -0.05 7.93
N GLY A 328 30.23 0.90 8.36
CA GLY A 328 30.87 1.92 7.53
C GLY A 328 30.38 3.32 7.85
N GLU A 329 30.84 4.32 7.11
CA GLU A 329 30.43 5.72 7.32
C GLU A 329 29.03 5.98 6.75
N PRO A 330 28.07 6.46 7.57
CA PRO A 330 26.74 6.80 7.09
C PRO A 330 26.74 7.97 6.11
N THR A 331 26.03 7.81 5.01
CA THR A 331 25.87 8.85 3.99
C THR A 331 24.50 9.52 4.12
N ARG A 332 24.45 10.85 4.26
CA ARG A 332 23.23 11.64 4.27
C ARG A 332 22.57 11.66 2.90
N ILE A 333 21.24 11.47 2.85
CA ILE A 333 20.46 11.47 1.61
C ILE A 333 19.35 12.54 1.60
N SER A 334 19.02 13.18 2.71
CA SER A 334 18.01 14.25 2.76
C SER A 334 18.69 15.61 3.03
N PHE A 335 18.37 16.64 2.22
CA PHE A 335 19.05 17.93 2.25
C PHE A 335 18.08 19.13 2.25
N GLY A 336 16.77 18.88 2.17
CA GLY A 336 15.76 19.93 2.16
C GLY A 336 15.50 20.52 3.55
N ASP A 337 14.66 21.54 3.59
CA ASP A 337 14.19 22.15 4.84
C ASP A 337 13.28 21.19 5.61
N GLY A 338 13.34 21.28 6.96
CA GLY A 338 12.51 20.49 7.86
C GLY A 338 13.25 19.30 8.48
N ARG A 339 12.46 18.42 9.11
CA ARG A 339 12.93 17.20 9.74
C ARG A 339 12.42 16.00 8.95
N TYR A 340 13.24 14.96 8.84
CA TYR A 340 12.96 13.76 8.08
C TYR A 340 13.06 12.57 9.01
N GLY A 341 12.00 11.77 9.09
CA GLY A 341 11.96 10.64 10.02
C GLY A 341 11.16 9.45 9.52
N SER A 342 11.17 8.36 10.30
CA SER A 342 10.41 7.13 10.05
C SER A 342 10.55 6.59 8.62
N PRO A 343 11.77 6.40 8.09
CA PRO A 343 11.94 5.95 6.71
C PRO A 343 11.49 4.51 6.52
N ALA A 344 10.90 4.22 5.36
CA ALA A 344 10.54 2.89 4.89
C ALA A 344 11.06 2.70 3.47
N TRP A 345 11.93 1.70 3.26
CA TRP A 345 12.47 1.38 1.94
C TRP A 345 11.41 0.68 1.08
N SER A 346 11.25 1.11 -0.16
CA SER A 346 10.35 0.49 -1.15
C SER A 346 10.76 -0.96 -1.44
N PRO A 347 9.82 -1.90 -1.57
CA PRO A 347 10.13 -3.28 -1.98
C PRO A 347 10.77 -3.39 -3.37
N LYS A 348 10.62 -2.37 -4.23
CA LYS A 348 11.33 -2.26 -5.53
C LYS A 348 12.79 -1.81 -5.37
N GLY A 349 13.16 -1.22 -4.23
CA GLY A 349 14.52 -0.77 -3.95
C GLY A 349 14.90 0.60 -4.51
N ASP A 350 13.99 1.26 -5.19
CA ASP A 350 14.18 2.50 -5.93
C ASP A 350 13.85 3.76 -5.12
N LEU A 351 12.88 3.67 -4.19
CA LEU A 351 12.37 4.77 -3.40
C LEU A 351 12.48 4.51 -1.90
N ILE A 352 12.47 5.60 -1.14
CA ILE A 352 12.28 5.62 0.31
C ILE A 352 11.08 6.51 0.59
N ALA A 353 10.06 5.97 1.31
CA ALA A 353 8.98 6.76 1.88
C ALA A 353 9.38 7.21 3.29
N PHE A 354 8.97 8.40 3.69
CA PHE A 354 9.34 8.95 5.00
C PHE A 354 8.32 9.98 5.48
N THR A 355 8.36 10.29 6.76
CA THR A 355 7.65 11.42 7.34
C THR A 355 8.52 12.66 7.24
N LYS A 356 7.99 13.74 6.63
CA LYS A 356 8.63 15.05 6.56
C LYS A 356 7.89 16.05 7.43
N GLN A 357 8.57 16.64 8.40
CA GLN A 357 8.01 17.72 9.21
C GLN A 357 8.50 19.08 8.68
N VAL A 358 7.54 19.96 8.36
CA VAL A 358 7.79 21.35 8.00
C VAL A 358 6.93 22.25 8.89
N GLY A 359 7.56 23.02 9.75
CA GLY A 359 6.86 23.75 10.82
C GLY A 359 6.16 22.79 11.79
N ASP A 360 4.85 22.96 11.94
CA ASP A 360 3.97 22.15 12.78
C ASP A 360 3.20 21.05 12.02
N ARG A 361 3.54 20.83 10.74
CA ARG A 361 2.86 19.86 9.87
C ARG A 361 3.76 18.69 9.51
N PHE A 362 3.16 17.52 9.40
CA PHE A 362 3.82 16.28 9.04
C PHE A 362 3.20 15.71 7.76
N HIS A 363 4.03 15.35 6.82
CA HIS A 363 3.65 14.90 5.49
C HIS A 363 4.30 13.55 5.19
N ILE A 364 3.63 12.72 4.40
CA ILE A 364 4.29 11.58 3.76
C ILE A 364 4.93 12.09 2.47
N ALA A 365 6.19 11.75 2.30
CA ALA A 365 6.96 12.05 1.10
C ALA A 365 7.78 10.84 0.66
N THR A 366 8.26 10.87 -0.57
CA THR A 366 9.18 9.88 -1.13
C THR A 366 10.39 10.57 -1.74
N MET A 367 11.51 9.85 -1.80
CA MET A 367 12.71 10.25 -2.56
C MET A 367 13.40 9.02 -3.14
N ARG A 368 14.26 9.20 -4.12
CA ARG A 368 15.17 8.13 -4.56
C ARG A 368 16.20 7.84 -3.50
N THR A 369 16.84 6.67 -3.60
CA THR A 369 17.84 6.21 -2.63
C THR A 369 19.13 7.04 -2.61
N ASP A 370 19.34 7.89 -3.60
CA ASP A 370 20.41 8.89 -3.66
C ASP A 370 19.99 10.27 -3.12
N GLY A 371 18.75 10.39 -2.64
CA GLY A 371 18.17 11.64 -2.13
C GLY A 371 17.55 12.54 -3.20
N SER A 372 17.64 12.17 -4.47
CA SER A 372 17.04 12.94 -5.57
C SER A 372 15.53 12.70 -5.70
N ALA A 373 14.85 13.51 -6.51
CA ALA A 373 13.43 13.38 -6.84
C ALA A 373 12.52 13.31 -5.61
N GLU A 374 12.81 14.12 -4.59
CA GLU A 374 11.91 14.25 -3.44
C GLU A 374 10.54 14.73 -3.90
N LYS A 375 9.48 14.03 -3.42
CA LYS A 375 8.09 14.32 -3.74
C LYS A 375 7.22 14.20 -2.51
N THR A 376 6.51 15.27 -2.15
CA THR A 376 5.47 15.24 -1.12
C THR A 376 4.23 14.55 -1.67
N LEU A 377 3.76 13.50 -1.02
CA LEU A 377 2.57 12.75 -1.41
C LEU A 377 1.30 13.25 -0.73
N THR A 378 1.43 13.79 0.49
CA THR A 378 0.29 14.23 1.30
C THR A 378 0.53 15.62 1.88
N GLU A 379 -0.58 16.34 2.11
CA GLU A 379 -0.57 17.61 2.84
C GLU A 379 -1.58 17.53 3.97
N SER A 380 -1.11 17.46 5.22
CA SER A 380 -1.96 17.26 6.38
C SER A 380 -1.36 17.91 7.63
N PHE A 381 -2.13 17.88 8.71
CA PHE A 381 -1.66 18.28 10.05
C PHE A 381 -0.64 17.27 10.58
N LEU A 382 -0.98 15.97 10.54
CA LEU A 382 -0.09 14.90 11.03
C LEU A 382 -0.31 13.64 10.21
N ASP A 383 0.61 13.34 9.31
CA ASP A 383 0.74 12.08 8.59
C ASP A 383 2.10 11.47 8.94
N GLU A 384 2.12 10.22 9.40
CA GLU A 384 3.33 9.56 9.90
C GLU A 384 3.34 8.05 9.67
N SER A 385 4.48 7.41 9.94
CA SER A 385 4.67 5.95 9.91
C SER A 385 4.29 5.31 8.56
N PRO A 386 4.92 5.70 7.44
CA PRO A 386 4.61 5.13 6.14
C PRO A 386 5.04 3.66 6.04
N THR A 387 4.23 2.86 5.34
CA THR A 387 4.55 1.48 4.93
C THR A 387 4.14 1.26 3.48
N TRP A 388 4.88 0.40 2.78
CA TRP A 388 4.67 0.12 1.37
C TRP A 388 3.76 -1.09 1.13
N ALA A 389 2.86 -0.99 0.17
CA ALA A 389 2.24 -2.17 -0.43
C ALA A 389 3.30 -3.05 -1.10
N PRO A 390 3.05 -4.38 -1.23
CA PRO A 390 4.01 -5.31 -1.83
C PRO A 390 4.51 -4.91 -3.22
N ASN A 391 3.69 -4.21 -3.99
CA ASN A 391 4.01 -3.75 -5.34
C ASN A 391 4.89 -2.48 -5.39
N GLY A 392 5.16 -1.84 -4.25
CA GLY A 392 5.94 -0.60 -4.21
C GLY A 392 5.30 0.60 -4.92
N ARG A 393 3.95 0.59 -5.07
CA ARG A 393 3.20 1.68 -5.70
C ARG A 393 2.28 2.43 -4.73
N VAL A 394 1.78 1.76 -3.71
CA VAL A 394 0.87 2.35 -2.72
C VAL A 394 1.59 2.48 -1.40
N VAL A 395 1.44 3.61 -0.73
CA VAL A 395 1.94 3.87 0.63
C VAL A 395 0.75 3.98 1.56
N MET A 396 0.74 3.19 2.64
CA MET A 396 -0.21 3.33 3.74
C MET A 396 0.48 4.06 4.90
N PHE A 397 -0.28 4.84 5.66
CA PHE A 397 0.25 5.67 6.73
C PHE A 397 -0.82 5.98 7.79
N THR A 398 -0.39 6.48 8.93
CA THR A 398 -1.25 6.99 9.99
C THR A 398 -1.55 8.46 9.76
N ARG A 399 -2.83 8.86 9.79
CA ARG A 399 -3.28 10.26 9.75
C ARG A 399 -3.99 10.63 11.04
N VAL A 400 -3.61 11.75 11.64
CA VAL A 400 -4.34 12.37 12.73
C VAL A 400 -4.87 13.73 12.27
N THR A 401 -6.18 13.95 12.40
CA THR A 401 -6.80 15.23 12.07
C THR A 401 -6.77 16.19 13.25
N PRO A 402 -6.60 17.51 13.02
CA PRO A 402 -6.62 18.49 14.10
C PRO A 402 -8.00 18.60 14.75
N GLY A 403 -8.04 18.92 16.03
CA GLY A 403 -9.26 19.09 16.82
C GLY A 403 -9.85 17.78 17.36
N GLY A 404 -10.93 17.87 18.14
CA GLY A 404 -11.63 16.71 18.70
C GLY A 404 -10.72 15.82 19.54
N ASN A 405 -10.94 14.51 19.47
CA ASN A 405 -10.17 13.53 20.23
C ASN A 405 -8.85 13.11 19.55
N GLY A 406 -8.45 13.74 18.42
CA GLY A 406 -7.18 13.45 17.72
C GLY A 406 -6.97 11.96 17.48
N GLN A 407 -7.99 11.24 16.98
CA GLN A 407 -7.91 9.81 16.78
C GLN A 407 -7.15 9.49 15.48
N PRO A 408 -6.16 8.58 15.51
CA PRO A 408 -5.45 8.15 14.32
C PRO A 408 -6.34 7.30 13.42
N ARG A 409 -6.14 7.44 12.12
CA ARG A 409 -6.81 6.66 11.07
C ARG A 409 -5.78 6.23 10.03
N LEU A 410 -5.94 5.03 9.49
CA LEU A 410 -5.12 4.56 8.39
C LEU A 410 -5.62 5.14 7.07
N HIS A 411 -4.68 5.62 6.27
CA HIS A 411 -4.91 6.12 4.92
C HIS A 411 -3.91 5.50 3.97
N SER A 412 -4.27 5.43 2.70
CA SER A 412 -3.35 5.04 1.64
C SER A 412 -3.31 6.09 0.52
N VAL A 413 -2.18 6.18 -0.17
CA VAL A 413 -1.96 7.08 -1.29
C VAL A 413 -1.08 6.40 -2.34
N ASP A 414 -1.36 6.64 -3.63
CA ASP A 414 -0.49 6.23 -4.73
C ASP A 414 0.79 7.08 -4.74
N ILE A 415 1.92 6.53 -5.22
CA ILE A 415 3.21 7.26 -5.34
C ILE A 415 3.13 8.51 -6.20
N THR A 416 2.07 8.65 -6.99
CA THR A 416 1.78 9.89 -7.71
C THR A 416 1.23 11.01 -6.83
N GLY A 417 0.92 10.73 -5.55
CA GLY A 417 0.24 11.64 -4.61
C GLY A 417 -1.27 11.70 -4.84
N ARG A 418 -1.81 10.84 -5.70
CA ARG A 418 -3.24 10.76 -6.02
C ARG A 418 -3.91 9.58 -5.35
N ASN A 419 -5.23 9.48 -5.54
CA ASN A 419 -6.05 8.39 -5.01
C ASN A 419 -5.82 8.17 -3.51
N MET A 420 -5.71 9.26 -2.76
CA MET A 420 -5.64 9.21 -1.30
C MET A 420 -7.01 8.84 -0.73
N ARG A 421 -7.05 7.80 0.09
CA ARG A 421 -8.29 7.30 0.68
C ARG A 421 -8.09 6.80 2.11
N PRO A 422 -9.10 6.99 2.98
CA PRO A 422 -9.11 6.36 4.29
C PRO A 422 -9.37 4.86 4.16
N LEU A 423 -8.82 4.09 5.09
CA LEU A 423 -9.26 2.73 5.34
C LEU A 423 -10.51 2.77 6.22
N SER A 424 -11.59 2.09 5.80
CA SER A 424 -12.87 2.10 6.51
C SER A 424 -12.82 1.19 7.74
N LEU A 425 -12.37 1.76 8.87
CA LEU A 425 -12.37 1.13 10.19
C LEU A 425 -13.28 1.93 11.12
N ASP A 426 -14.03 1.24 11.98
CA ASP A 426 -14.92 1.83 12.99
C ASP A 426 -14.19 2.24 14.29
N PHE A 427 -12.88 2.00 14.36
CA PHE A 427 -12.00 2.32 15.49
C PHE A 427 -10.76 3.10 15.04
N ALA A 428 -10.06 3.70 16.01
CA ALA A 428 -8.78 4.37 15.78
C ALA A 428 -7.66 3.34 15.56
N ALA A 429 -6.83 3.58 14.54
CA ALA A 429 -5.72 2.70 14.18
C ALA A 429 -4.49 3.52 13.75
N SER A 430 -3.30 3.04 14.16
CA SER A 430 -1.98 3.63 13.87
C SER A 430 -0.94 2.57 13.52
N ASP A 431 0.27 3.00 13.21
CA ASP A 431 1.46 2.17 12.98
C ASP A 431 1.24 1.02 12.00
N PRO A 432 0.79 1.28 10.76
CA PRO A 432 0.54 0.21 9.81
C PRO A 432 1.84 -0.45 9.35
N SER A 433 1.79 -1.77 9.17
CA SER A 433 2.83 -2.55 8.49
C SER A 433 2.19 -3.40 7.42
N TRP A 434 2.43 -3.07 6.17
CA TRP A 434 1.92 -3.85 5.05
C TRP A 434 2.78 -5.10 4.86
N GLY A 435 2.16 -6.27 4.94
CA GLY A 435 2.81 -7.55 4.74
C GLY A 435 2.97 -7.91 3.25
N PRO A 436 3.63 -9.02 2.95
CA PRO A 436 3.76 -9.53 1.58
C PRO A 436 2.42 -10.07 1.05
N LEU A 437 2.39 -10.39 -0.25
CA LEU A 437 1.34 -11.25 -0.80
C LEU A 437 1.30 -12.59 -0.06
N MET A 438 0.11 -13.07 0.20
CA MET A 438 -0.07 -14.38 0.84
C MET A 438 0.22 -15.52 -0.15
N PRO A 439 0.90 -16.59 0.27
CA PRO A 439 1.26 -17.72 -0.58
C PRO A 439 0.05 -18.52 -1.11
#